data_de46f84cb43a2c2759404764f5714663
#
_entry.id   de46f84cb43a2c2759404764f5714663
#
_cell.length_a   1.000
_cell.length_b   1.000
_cell.length_c   1.000
_cell.angle_alpha   90.00
_cell.angle_beta   90.00
_cell.angle_gamma   90.00
#
_symmetry.space_group_name_H-M   'P 1'
#
loop_
_entity.id
_entity.type
_entity.pdbx_description
1 polymer ?
#
loop_
_entity_poly.entity_id
_entity_poly.type
_entity_poly.pdbx_seq_one_letter_code
_entity_poly.pdbx_strand_id
1 'polypeptide(L)'
;PRAVVAGHGDFAAGILSAVQQITGLADRFVPLSNTGLSPAGLEDAFRQLLRESGARIVFTDLPAGSCTMAARRIAKTDPELVVVTGVALPTLLAFACGSDVSDAVESGRKALQLVEGPRGA
;
A
#
# COMPACT_ATOMS: atom_id res chain seq x y z
N PRO A 1 -12.91 -0.51 6.69
CA PRO A 1 -11.93 0.53 6.93
C PRO A 1 -11.17 0.87 5.65
N ARG A 2 -10.73 2.11 5.58
CA ARG A 2 -9.93 2.57 4.46
C ARG A 2 -8.44 2.49 4.77
N ALA A 3 -7.64 2.36 3.71
CA ALA A 3 -6.19 2.38 3.79
C ALA A 3 -5.65 3.27 2.66
N VAL A 4 -4.49 3.87 2.88
CA VAL A 4 -3.78 4.63 1.85
C VAL A 4 -2.84 3.67 1.12
N VAL A 5 -2.81 3.76 -0.21
CA VAL A 5 -1.81 3.09 -1.04
C VAL A 5 -0.95 4.17 -1.67
N ALA A 6 0.34 4.16 -1.38
CA ALA A 6 1.26 5.20 -1.82
C ALA A 6 2.47 4.60 -2.55
N GLY A 7 2.89 5.26 -3.61
CA GLY A 7 4.04 4.78 -4.37
C GLY A 7 4.51 5.75 -5.43
N HIS A 8 5.53 5.34 -6.14
CA HIS A 8 6.14 6.12 -7.21
C HIS A 8 5.28 6.09 -8.47
N GLY A 9 5.25 7.24 -9.16
CA GLY A 9 4.55 7.33 -10.44
C GLY A 9 3.10 6.86 -10.35
N ASP A 10 2.72 5.97 -11.24
CA ASP A 10 1.35 5.43 -11.33
C ASP A 10 1.14 4.15 -10.51
N PHE A 11 2.05 3.81 -9.60
CA PHE A 11 1.95 2.57 -8.85
C PHE A 11 0.60 2.43 -8.13
N ALA A 12 0.22 3.43 -7.36
CA ALA A 12 -1.02 3.37 -6.58
C ALA A 12 -2.25 3.27 -7.49
N ALA A 13 -2.32 4.11 -8.51
CA ALA A 13 -3.43 4.08 -9.46
C ALA A 13 -3.50 2.74 -10.19
N GLY A 14 -2.36 2.20 -10.61
CA GLY A 14 -2.30 0.95 -11.37
C GLY A 14 -2.70 -0.27 -10.54
N ILE A 15 -2.17 -0.38 -9.32
CA ILE A 15 -2.51 -1.52 -8.47
C ILE A 15 -3.98 -1.47 -8.03
N LEU A 16 -4.51 -0.27 -7.79
CA LEU A 16 -5.92 -0.11 -7.45
C LEU A 16 -6.84 -0.35 -8.64
N SER A 17 -6.40 -0.08 -9.85
CA SER A 17 -7.10 -0.47 -11.06
C SER A 17 -7.30 -1.99 -11.11
N ALA A 18 -6.28 -2.77 -10.76
CA ALA A 18 -6.37 -4.22 -10.68
C ALA A 18 -7.31 -4.68 -9.55
N VAL A 19 -7.24 -4.05 -8.39
CA VAL A 19 -8.16 -4.34 -7.28
C VAL A 19 -9.61 -4.12 -7.73
N GLN A 20 -9.87 -3.03 -8.42
CA GLN A 20 -11.22 -2.71 -8.92
C GLN A 20 -11.71 -3.77 -9.91
N GLN A 21 -10.85 -4.17 -10.83
CA GLN A 21 -11.22 -5.17 -11.83
C GLN A 21 -11.56 -6.52 -11.21
N ILE A 22 -10.83 -6.91 -10.18
CA ILE A 22 -10.98 -8.24 -9.57
C ILE A 22 -12.10 -8.28 -8.54
N THR A 23 -12.20 -7.25 -7.69
CA THR A 23 -13.11 -7.26 -6.54
C THR A 23 -14.21 -6.21 -6.57
N GLY A 24 -14.03 -5.14 -7.33
CA GLY A 24 -14.93 -3.99 -7.26
C GLY A 24 -14.78 -3.15 -5.99
N LEU A 25 -13.72 -3.37 -5.19
CA LEU A 25 -13.57 -2.78 -3.87
C LEU A 25 -12.43 -1.76 -3.77
N ALA A 26 -12.04 -1.13 -4.89
CA ALA A 26 -10.96 -0.13 -4.86
C ALA A 26 -11.30 1.09 -3.99
N ASP A 27 -12.56 1.36 -3.73
CA ASP A 27 -13.00 2.46 -2.87
C ASP A 27 -12.62 2.28 -1.39
N ARG A 28 -12.15 1.10 -1.01
CA ARG A 28 -11.58 0.86 0.32
C ARG A 28 -10.18 1.44 0.48
N PHE A 29 -9.62 1.96 -0.60
CA PHE A 29 -8.26 2.52 -0.61
C PHE A 29 -8.26 3.93 -1.15
N VAL A 30 -7.27 4.70 -0.72
CA VAL A 30 -7.04 6.07 -1.21
C VAL A 30 -5.63 6.11 -1.81
N PRO A 31 -5.48 6.46 -3.09
CA PRO A 31 -4.17 6.47 -3.73
C PRO A 31 -3.38 7.75 -3.43
N LEU A 32 -2.06 7.63 -3.37
CA LEU A 32 -1.15 8.76 -3.28
C LEU A 32 0.09 8.49 -4.13
N SER A 33 0.42 9.45 -5.02
CA SER A 33 1.65 9.41 -5.81
C SER A 33 2.65 10.44 -5.28
N ASN A 34 3.94 10.11 -5.36
CA ASN A 34 5.00 11.06 -5.02
C ASN A 34 5.28 12.06 -6.14
N THR A 35 4.68 11.88 -7.32
CA THR A 35 4.98 12.68 -8.50
C THR A 35 4.75 14.17 -8.26
N GLY A 36 5.77 14.97 -8.56
CA GLY A 36 5.70 16.42 -8.42
C GLY A 36 5.79 16.95 -7.00
N LEU A 37 6.05 16.10 -6.00
CA LEU A 37 6.11 16.49 -4.61
C LEU A 37 7.53 16.44 -4.07
N SER A 38 7.93 17.47 -3.30
CA SER A 38 9.13 17.44 -2.49
C SER A 38 8.91 16.50 -1.30
N PRO A 39 9.99 16.09 -0.57
CA PRO A 39 9.80 15.29 0.64
C PRO A 39 8.86 15.92 1.66
N ALA A 40 8.97 17.23 1.88
CA ALA A 40 8.07 17.94 2.79
C ALA A 40 6.63 17.99 2.25
N GLY A 41 6.49 18.25 0.96
CA GLY A 41 5.17 18.25 0.29
C GLY A 41 4.50 16.89 0.33
N LEU A 42 5.27 15.83 0.17
CA LEU A 42 4.74 14.47 0.26
C LEU A 42 4.26 14.15 1.67
N GLU A 43 5.02 14.51 2.68
CA GLU A 43 4.59 14.31 4.07
C GLU A 43 3.31 15.09 4.38
N ASP A 44 3.21 16.34 3.93
CA ASP A 44 2.01 17.15 4.09
C ASP A 44 0.80 16.52 3.40
N ALA A 45 0.99 16.02 2.19
CA ALA A 45 -0.06 15.34 1.43
C ALA A 45 -0.53 14.07 2.17
N PHE A 46 0.39 13.29 2.72
CA PHE A 46 0.05 12.14 3.55
C PHE A 46 -0.79 12.53 4.76
N ARG A 47 -0.35 13.53 5.52
CA ARG A 47 -1.05 13.96 6.72
C ARG A 47 -2.47 14.43 6.41
N GLN A 48 -2.62 15.20 5.34
CA GLN A 48 -3.93 15.66 4.90
C GLN A 48 -4.83 14.48 4.51
N LEU A 49 -4.29 13.56 3.73
CA LEU A 49 -5.05 12.40 3.24
C LEU A 49 -5.49 11.49 4.40
N LEU A 50 -4.62 11.28 5.38
CA LEU A 50 -4.95 10.50 6.57
C LEU A 50 -6.06 11.18 7.40
N ARG A 51 -6.01 12.51 7.53
CA ARG A 51 -7.06 13.25 8.23
C ARG A 51 -8.40 13.15 7.51
N GLU A 52 -8.39 13.35 6.20
CA GLU A 52 -9.63 13.36 5.39
C GLU A 52 -10.27 11.98 5.31
N SER A 53 -9.47 10.94 5.15
CA SER A 53 -9.97 9.57 4.96
C SER A 53 -10.25 8.84 6.28
N GLY A 54 -9.62 9.29 7.37
CA GLY A 54 -9.65 8.54 8.64
C GLY A 54 -8.83 7.26 8.61
N ALA A 55 -8.06 7.03 7.55
CA ALA A 55 -7.25 5.82 7.42
C ALA A 55 -6.16 5.76 8.50
N ARG A 56 -5.88 4.55 8.98
CA ARG A 56 -4.81 4.28 9.95
C ARG A 56 -3.83 3.24 9.43
N ILE A 57 -3.98 2.85 8.18
CA ILE A 57 -3.14 1.85 7.52
C ILE A 57 -2.61 2.47 6.23
N VAL A 58 -1.30 2.36 6.02
CA VAL A 58 -0.63 2.82 4.80
C VAL A 58 0.12 1.65 4.20
N PHE A 59 -0.14 1.38 2.93
CA PHE A 59 0.62 0.42 2.12
C PHE A 59 1.53 1.20 1.19
N THR A 60 2.83 0.89 1.20
CA THR A 60 3.80 1.54 0.31
C THR A 60 4.45 0.52 -0.62
N ASP A 61 5.02 1.03 -1.71
CA ASP A 61 5.57 0.21 -2.80
C ASP A 61 6.92 -0.46 -2.47
N LEU A 62 7.74 0.18 -1.64
CA LEU A 62 9.11 -0.27 -1.36
C LEU A 62 9.41 -0.28 0.14
N PRO A 63 10.37 -1.11 0.61
CA PRO A 63 10.82 -1.06 2.00
C PRO A 63 11.45 0.28 2.39
N ALA A 64 12.03 0.99 1.41
CA ALA A 64 12.55 2.34 1.53
C ALA A 64 12.13 3.11 0.28
N GLY A 65 12.29 4.40 0.29
CA GLY A 65 11.84 5.28 -0.79
C GLY A 65 11.03 6.41 -0.20
N SER A 66 10.69 7.42 -1.02
CA SER A 66 10.10 8.66 -0.53
C SER A 66 8.77 8.46 0.19
N CYS A 67 7.87 7.65 -0.35
CA CYS A 67 6.58 7.39 0.27
C CYS A 67 6.72 6.64 1.59
N THR A 68 7.58 5.61 1.63
CA THR A 68 7.81 4.82 2.84
C THR A 68 8.45 5.66 3.92
N MET A 69 9.44 6.49 3.56
CA MET A 69 10.11 7.35 4.55
C MET A 69 9.16 8.40 5.11
N ALA A 70 8.30 8.99 4.28
CA ALA A 70 7.29 9.93 4.75
C ALA A 70 6.30 9.25 5.71
N ALA A 71 5.79 8.08 5.35
CA ALA A 71 4.87 7.33 6.21
C ALA A 71 5.53 6.95 7.53
N ARG A 72 6.80 6.53 7.51
CA ARG A 72 7.54 6.17 8.73
C ARG A 72 7.78 7.38 9.65
N ARG A 73 8.03 8.56 9.09
CA ARG A 73 8.15 9.77 9.90
C ARG A 73 6.84 10.10 10.62
N ILE A 74 5.72 9.96 9.93
CA ILE A 74 4.40 10.17 10.55
C ILE A 74 4.15 9.13 11.64
N ALA A 75 4.49 7.87 11.40
CA ALA A 75 4.29 6.80 12.36
C ALA A 75 5.07 7.01 13.66
N LYS A 76 6.17 7.75 13.64
CA LYS A 76 6.92 8.07 14.86
C LYS A 76 6.11 8.93 15.84
N THR A 77 5.15 9.68 15.36
CA THR A 77 4.32 10.57 16.18
C THR A 77 2.86 10.14 16.27
N ASP A 78 2.51 9.05 15.60
CA ASP A 78 1.14 8.52 15.60
C ASP A 78 1.19 7.02 15.90
N PRO A 79 0.99 6.62 17.17
CA PRO A 79 1.11 5.22 17.56
C PRO A 79 0.02 4.31 16.97
N GLU A 80 -1.04 4.88 16.41
CA GLU A 80 -2.11 4.10 15.79
C GLU A 80 -1.86 3.83 14.31
N LEU A 81 -0.88 4.48 13.69
CA LEU A 81 -0.60 4.30 12.27
C LEU A 81 0.18 3.01 12.03
N VAL A 82 -0.32 2.20 11.11
CA VAL A 82 0.33 0.97 10.67
C VAL A 82 0.85 1.18 9.26
N VAL A 83 2.12 0.88 9.03
CA VAL A 83 2.76 1.00 7.72
C VAL A 83 3.17 -0.39 7.24
N VAL A 84 2.71 -0.77 6.05
CA VAL A 84 3.10 -2.01 5.37
C VAL A 84 3.90 -1.62 4.14
N THR A 85 5.13 -2.11 4.04
CA THR A 85 6.03 -1.77 2.94
C THR A 85 6.13 -2.89 1.92
N GLY A 86 6.52 -2.56 0.70
CA GLY A 86 6.71 -3.56 -0.34
C GLY A 86 5.42 -4.28 -0.72
N VAL A 87 4.31 -3.54 -0.76
CA VAL A 87 3.00 -4.14 -0.98
C VAL A 87 2.87 -4.72 -2.40
N ALA A 88 2.17 -5.84 -2.48
CA ALA A 88 1.82 -6.49 -3.74
C ALA A 88 0.30 -6.68 -3.82
N LEU A 89 -0.19 -6.98 -5.03
CA LEU A 89 -1.61 -7.09 -5.29
C LEU A 89 -2.34 -8.09 -4.37
N PRO A 90 -1.80 -9.30 -4.10
CA PRO A 90 -2.51 -10.24 -3.22
C PRO A 90 -2.77 -9.72 -1.82
N THR A 91 -1.86 -8.90 -1.28
CA THR A 91 -2.05 -8.25 0.02
C THR A 91 -3.28 -7.34 0.01
N LEU A 92 -3.39 -6.51 -1.02
CA LEU A 92 -4.51 -5.58 -1.14
C LEU A 92 -5.82 -6.31 -1.38
N LEU A 93 -5.82 -7.39 -2.17
CA LEU A 93 -7.02 -8.20 -2.39
C LEU A 93 -7.52 -8.81 -1.08
N ALA A 94 -6.62 -9.39 -0.29
CA ALA A 94 -6.98 -9.98 0.99
C ALA A 94 -7.55 -8.91 1.94
N PHE A 95 -6.89 -7.77 2.04
CA PHE A 95 -7.37 -6.66 2.89
C PHE A 95 -8.74 -6.15 2.43
N ALA A 96 -8.92 -5.94 1.14
CA ALA A 96 -10.18 -5.47 0.58
C ALA A 96 -11.33 -6.44 0.89
N CYS A 97 -11.05 -7.74 0.89
CA CYS A 97 -12.05 -8.77 1.15
C CYS A 97 -12.26 -9.08 2.64
N GLY A 98 -11.65 -8.31 3.53
CA GLY A 98 -11.94 -8.37 4.96
C GLY A 98 -10.87 -8.96 5.86
N SER A 99 -9.73 -9.39 5.32
CA SER A 99 -8.62 -9.85 6.16
C SER A 99 -8.07 -8.71 6.99
N ASP A 100 -7.62 -8.99 8.22
CA ASP A 100 -6.87 -7.99 8.95
C ASP A 100 -5.48 -7.78 8.31
N VAL A 101 -4.76 -6.74 8.76
CA VAL A 101 -3.49 -6.37 8.14
C VAL A 101 -2.46 -7.50 8.22
N SER A 102 -2.39 -8.18 9.37
CA SER A 102 -1.42 -9.26 9.55
C SER A 102 -1.67 -10.41 8.58
N ASP A 103 -2.91 -10.82 8.43
CA ASP A 103 -3.28 -11.90 7.51
C ASP A 103 -3.10 -11.47 6.05
N ALA A 104 -3.40 -10.20 5.74
CA ALA A 104 -3.18 -9.67 4.40
C ALA A 104 -1.70 -9.67 4.02
N VAL A 105 -0.82 -9.27 4.94
CA VAL A 105 0.64 -9.32 4.75
C VAL A 105 1.09 -10.76 4.48
N GLU A 106 0.59 -11.70 5.25
CA GLU A 106 0.96 -13.11 5.08
C GLU A 106 0.48 -13.67 3.73
N SER A 107 -0.71 -13.28 3.30
CA SER A 107 -1.22 -13.64 1.96
C SER A 107 -0.30 -13.13 0.86
N GLY A 108 0.21 -11.91 1.00
CA GLY A 108 1.15 -11.34 0.04
C GLY A 108 2.47 -12.09 0.01
N ARG A 109 2.99 -12.45 1.17
CA ARG A 109 4.24 -13.24 1.27
C ARG A 109 4.12 -14.60 0.61
N LYS A 110 3.04 -15.31 0.87
CA LYS A 110 2.80 -16.64 0.31
C LYS A 110 2.56 -16.62 -1.18
N ALA A 111 2.06 -15.53 -1.73
CA ALA A 111 1.77 -15.41 -3.15
C ALA A 111 3.04 -15.22 -4.00
N LEU A 112 4.12 -14.74 -3.40
CA LEU A 112 5.39 -14.56 -4.11
C LEU A 112 6.09 -15.92 -4.20
N GLN A 113 6.05 -16.53 -5.38
CA GLN A 113 6.53 -17.89 -5.59
C GLN A 113 7.41 -17.93 -6.84
N LEU A 114 8.48 -18.71 -6.75
CA LEU A 114 9.27 -19.06 -7.92
C LEU A 114 8.68 -20.34 -8.53
N VAL A 115 8.16 -20.23 -9.73
CA VAL A 115 7.65 -21.40 -10.48
C VAL A 115 8.62 -21.67 -11.63
N GLU A 116 9.22 -22.86 -11.63
CA GLU A 116 10.19 -23.26 -12.64
C GLU A 116 9.60 -24.30 -13.57
N GLY A 117 9.98 -24.21 -14.85
CA GLY A 117 9.65 -25.27 -15.81
C GLY A 117 10.42 -26.56 -15.53
N PRO A 118 10.09 -27.64 -16.19
CA PRO A 118 10.80 -28.92 -16.00
C PRO A 118 12.27 -28.75 -16.39
N ARG A 119 13.18 -29.20 -15.52
CA ARG A 119 14.62 -29.13 -15.71
C ARG A 119 15.21 -30.47 -15.89
N GLY A 120 16.21 -30.57 -16.77
CA GLY A 120 16.96 -31.79 -16.96
C GLY A 120 16.17 -32.94 -17.55
N ALA A 121 15.07 -32.64 -18.16
CA ALA A 121 14.22 -33.61 -18.79
C ALA A 121 14.87 -34.19 -20.06
#